data_c7b17ddfddf381f9ca6974e3c2b8e525
#
_entry.id   c7b17ddfddf381f9ca6974e3c2b8e525
#
_cell.length_a   1.000
_cell.length_b   1.000
_cell.length_c   1.000
_cell.angle_alpha   90.00
_cell.angle_beta   90.00
_cell.angle_gamma   90.00
#
_symmetry.space_group_name_H-M   'P 1'
#
loop_
_entity.id
_entity.type
_entity.pdbx_description
1 polymer ?
#
loop_
_entity_poly.entity_id
_entity_poly.type
_entity_poly.pdbx_seq_one_letter_code
_entity_poly.pdbx_strand_id
1 'polypeptide(L)'
;MGKARTTHTFCRICEASCGLVATVEDQRVTALEPDKQHHGTLGFSCMKGLHQHSMYDSPDRLQTPMKRVGDRFEPISWSQALSEIGARVKSLRAVSPQSLGMYVGTAAGFSILHPIFAEGFMQGLGSRNIYSSSTQDCANRFAAAREMYGFPFFQPFVDLDHVECMLIVGTNPVVSKWTFLQVAHPVKRLKQVKHRGGRIIVVDPRYTETAKVAGEHCYIKPNTDVFFFLSFLEEIFSRDAADAPHLQGKASGMDALREVTRHWPADRTAEVTGIPADTLRDLVNTFLAADGAAVVTGTGLGMGKDGTLAQWLAECINAVSGNLDKRGGTLVGEGIFDFAGFARKNGMFMRKARSRIGDFRELNGGFPGGILADEILTPGQDQIKGMFVTGGNPLLTMANADRMREAFKQLELLVVTDIYLNETASLAHYVLPATSPLERPDLPFVFPLFLGMQSIPYLAATEALVKPSGEQRDEASIY
;
A
#
# COMPACT_ATOMS: atom_id res chain seq x y z
N MET A 1 -27.56 6.65 32.57
CA MET A 1 -26.16 6.43 32.11
C MET A 1 -26.01 4.95 31.82
N GLY A 2 -25.79 4.60 30.56
CA GLY A 2 -25.50 3.21 30.16
C GLY A 2 -24.23 2.74 30.85
N LYS A 3 -24.16 1.44 31.15
CA LYS A 3 -22.97 0.87 31.78
C LYS A 3 -21.84 0.83 30.73
N ALA A 4 -20.70 1.48 31.00
CA ALA A 4 -19.54 1.42 30.14
C ALA A 4 -19.11 -0.06 29.93
N ARG A 5 -18.83 -0.47 28.69
CA ARG A 5 -18.29 -1.79 28.37
C ARG A 5 -16.98 -1.67 27.64
N THR A 6 -16.08 -2.60 27.87
CA THR A 6 -14.84 -2.74 27.10
C THR A 6 -14.93 -3.94 26.18
N THR A 7 -14.33 -3.84 25.01
CA THR A 7 -14.29 -4.93 24.03
C THR A 7 -13.04 -4.86 23.16
N HIS A 8 -12.56 -6.02 22.70
CA HIS A 8 -11.41 -6.11 21.82
C HIS A 8 -11.83 -5.79 20.38
N THR A 9 -10.95 -5.11 19.67
CA THR A 9 -11.04 -4.81 18.25
C THR A 9 -9.64 -4.61 17.66
N PHE A 10 -9.54 -4.14 16.43
CA PHE A 10 -8.26 -3.78 15.82
C PHE A 10 -8.38 -2.52 14.95
N CYS A 11 -7.24 -1.88 14.72
CA CYS A 11 -7.13 -0.70 13.87
C CYS A 11 -7.17 -1.10 12.39
N ARG A 12 -7.93 -0.36 11.57
CA ARG A 12 -8.06 -0.57 10.12
C ARG A 12 -7.47 0.55 9.27
N ILE A 13 -6.51 1.30 9.83
CA ILE A 13 -5.89 2.42 9.10
C ILE A 13 -4.76 1.94 8.18
N CYS A 14 -4.05 0.87 8.56
CA CYS A 14 -2.96 0.30 7.76
C CYS A 14 -2.85 -1.22 8.00
N GLU A 15 -1.99 -1.87 7.25
CA GLU A 15 -1.72 -3.29 7.26
C GLU A 15 -1.30 -3.87 8.60
N ALA A 16 -0.88 -3.04 9.55
CA ALA A 16 -0.51 -3.48 10.90
C ALA A 16 -1.67 -4.10 11.67
N SER A 17 -2.91 -3.72 11.38
CA SER A 17 -4.11 -4.22 12.09
C SER A 17 -3.93 -4.28 13.61
N CYS A 18 -3.36 -3.22 14.20
CA CYS A 18 -2.99 -3.19 15.63
C CYS A 18 -4.15 -3.53 16.52
N GLY A 19 -3.95 -4.45 17.48
CA GLY A 19 -4.93 -4.79 18.50
C GLY A 19 -5.28 -3.60 19.39
N LEU A 20 -6.56 -3.40 19.62
CA LEU A 20 -7.13 -2.32 20.41
C LEU A 20 -8.15 -2.85 21.41
N VAL A 21 -8.24 -2.20 22.55
CA VAL A 21 -9.34 -2.32 23.50
C VAL A 21 -10.17 -1.04 23.41
N ALA A 22 -11.45 -1.17 23.08
CA ALA A 22 -12.38 -0.07 22.95
C ALA A 22 -13.26 0.05 24.21
N THR A 23 -13.44 1.27 24.72
CA THR A 23 -14.45 1.61 25.69
C THR A 23 -15.66 2.15 24.94
N VAL A 24 -16.84 1.57 25.20
CA VAL A 24 -18.11 1.95 24.57
C VAL A 24 -19.09 2.37 25.64
N GLU A 25 -19.65 3.58 25.51
CA GLU A 25 -20.67 4.15 26.37
C GLU A 25 -21.79 4.73 25.50
N ASP A 26 -23.05 4.44 25.82
CA ASP A 26 -24.24 4.98 25.13
C ASP A 26 -24.13 4.92 23.58
N GLN A 27 -23.70 3.77 23.01
CA GLN A 27 -23.48 3.55 21.57
C GLN A 27 -22.37 4.46 20.96
N ARG A 28 -21.43 4.94 21.75
CA ARG A 28 -20.26 5.72 21.27
C ARG A 28 -18.99 5.07 21.75
N VAL A 29 -17.97 5.06 20.91
CA VAL A 29 -16.62 4.65 21.31
C VAL A 29 -15.94 5.87 21.94
N THR A 30 -15.76 5.85 23.26
CA THR A 30 -15.20 6.99 24.02
C THR A 30 -13.69 6.93 24.17
N ALA A 31 -13.10 5.73 24.10
CA ALA A 31 -11.66 5.55 24.16
C ALA A 31 -11.19 4.32 23.37
N LEU A 32 -9.96 4.39 22.85
CA LEU A 32 -9.24 3.28 22.25
C LEU A 32 -7.85 3.20 22.90
N GLU A 33 -7.51 2.04 23.43
CA GLU A 33 -6.22 1.75 24.04
C GLU A 33 -5.54 0.59 23.33
N PRO A 34 -4.18 0.49 23.36
CA PRO A 34 -3.48 -0.65 22.77
C PRO A 34 -3.81 -1.93 23.53
N ASP A 35 -4.15 -2.98 22.81
CA ASP A 35 -4.35 -4.31 23.41
C ASP A 35 -3.00 -4.93 23.77
N LYS A 36 -2.71 -5.02 25.05
CA LYS A 36 -1.46 -5.60 25.58
C LYS A 36 -1.34 -7.11 25.34
N GLN A 37 -2.44 -7.79 25.07
CA GLN A 37 -2.50 -9.23 24.83
C GLN A 37 -2.46 -9.57 23.34
N HIS A 38 -2.52 -8.57 22.45
CA HIS A 38 -2.51 -8.79 21.01
C HIS A 38 -1.15 -9.34 20.54
N HIS A 39 -1.14 -10.55 19.99
CA HIS A 39 0.07 -11.31 19.64
C HIS A 39 0.96 -10.60 18.61
N GLY A 40 0.37 -9.97 17.59
CA GLY A 40 1.12 -9.35 16.49
C GLY A 40 1.75 -8.00 16.86
N THR A 41 1.04 -7.17 17.60
CA THR A 41 1.50 -5.81 17.93
C THR A 41 1.97 -5.61 19.37
N LEU A 42 1.81 -6.63 20.24
CA LEU A 42 2.39 -6.70 21.58
C LEU A 42 2.13 -5.43 22.42
N GLY A 43 0.91 -4.92 22.40
CA GLY A 43 0.53 -3.71 23.12
C GLY A 43 0.96 -2.41 22.44
N PHE A 44 1.29 -2.43 21.16
CA PHE A 44 1.58 -1.22 20.39
C PHE A 44 0.40 -0.80 19.52
N SER A 45 0.08 0.49 19.55
CA SER A 45 -0.69 1.18 18.52
C SER A 45 -0.15 2.61 18.37
N CYS A 46 -0.21 3.15 17.17
CA CYS A 46 0.22 4.53 16.93
C CYS A 46 -0.93 5.52 17.21
N MET A 47 -0.61 6.80 17.26
CA MET A 47 -1.58 7.87 17.53
C MET A 47 -2.79 7.84 16.56
N LYS A 48 -2.57 7.48 15.28
CA LYS A 48 -3.68 7.36 14.31
C LYS A 48 -4.70 6.31 14.75
N GLY A 49 -4.24 5.14 15.20
CA GLY A 49 -5.11 4.07 15.69
C GLY A 49 -5.84 4.44 16.97
N LEU A 50 -5.18 5.12 17.89
CA LEU A 50 -5.76 5.48 19.19
C LEU A 50 -6.84 6.59 19.09
N HIS A 51 -6.69 7.50 18.14
CA HIS A 51 -7.61 8.64 17.98
C HIS A 51 -8.62 8.48 16.84
N GLN A 52 -8.65 7.35 16.12
CA GLN A 52 -9.54 7.17 14.97
C GLN A 52 -11.03 7.32 15.32
N HIS A 53 -11.44 6.99 16.55
CA HIS A 53 -12.84 7.10 16.98
C HIS A 53 -13.39 8.53 16.86
N SER A 54 -12.59 9.55 17.17
CA SER A 54 -13.03 10.95 17.06
C SER A 54 -13.36 11.36 15.61
N MET A 55 -12.70 10.76 14.61
CA MET A 55 -13.02 10.98 13.20
C MET A 55 -14.40 10.39 12.84
N TYR A 56 -14.75 9.24 13.42
CA TYR A 56 -16.03 8.59 13.10
C TYR A 56 -17.22 9.17 13.86
N ASP A 57 -16.97 9.95 14.89
CA ASP A 57 -17.97 10.61 15.71
C ASP A 57 -18.15 12.11 15.38
N SER A 58 -17.61 12.56 14.26
CA SER A 58 -17.73 13.94 13.80
C SER A 58 -19.16 14.28 13.36
N PRO A 59 -19.65 15.51 13.67
CA PRO A 59 -20.95 16.00 13.19
C PRO A 59 -21.02 16.14 11.67
N ASP A 60 -19.88 16.20 10.99
CA ASP A 60 -19.80 16.33 9.52
C ASP A 60 -20.01 15.00 8.77
N ARG A 61 -20.21 13.90 9.52
CA ARG A 61 -20.47 12.60 8.90
C ARG A 61 -21.78 12.58 8.12
N LEU A 62 -21.72 11.99 6.93
CA LEU A 62 -22.90 11.72 6.11
C LEU A 62 -23.86 10.77 6.84
N GLN A 63 -25.13 11.17 6.90
CA GLN A 63 -26.18 10.42 7.60
C GLN A 63 -27.13 9.71 6.63
N THR A 64 -27.35 10.29 5.44
CA THR A 64 -28.30 9.81 4.42
C THR A 64 -27.67 9.88 3.04
N PRO A 65 -28.16 9.11 2.04
CA PRO A 65 -27.75 9.28 0.65
C PRO A 65 -28.09 10.70 0.16
N MET A 66 -27.15 11.26 -0.61
CA MET A 66 -27.29 12.62 -1.14
C MET A 66 -27.24 12.59 -2.67
N LYS A 67 -28.10 13.39 -3.30
CA LYS A 67 -28.11 13.62 -4.75
C LYS A 67 -27.79 15.07 -5.05
N ARG A 68 -26.98 15.30 -6.09
CA ARG A 68 -26.75 16.65 -6.58
C ARG A 68 -27.94 17.15 -7.37
N VAL A 69 -28.41 18.35 -6.98
CA VAL A 69 -29.46 19.12 -7.69
C VAL A 69 -28.93 20.54 -7.92
N GLY A 70 -28.52 20.81 -9.17
CA GLY A 70 -27.76 22.04 -9.46
C GLY A 70 -26.43 22.09 -8.68
N ASP A 71 -26.26 23.15 -7.89
CA ASP A 71 -25.04 23.37 -7.09
C ASP A 71 -25.16 22.84 -5.64
N ARG A 72 -26.25 22.19 -5.29
CA ARG A 72 -26.50 21.70 -3.92
C ARG A 72 -26.68 20.19 -3.88
N PHE A 73 -26.48 19.62 -2.70
CA PHE A 73 -26.84 18.25 -2.39
C PHE A 73 -28.14 18.21 -1.61
N GLU A 74 -29.03 17.33 -2.02
CA GLU A 74 -30.31 17.10 -1.34
C GLU A 74 -30.36 15.64 -0.85
N PRO A 75 -30.89 15.41 0.37
CA PRO A 75 -31.03 14.06 0.88
C PRO A 75 -32.10 13.30 0.06
N ILE A 76 -31.83 12.05 -0.23
CA ILE A 76 -32.76 11.13 -0.91
C ILE A 76 -32.80 9.79 -0.19
N SER A 77 -33.82 8.99 -0.47
CA SER A 77 -33.86 7.63 0.08
C SER A 77 -32.88 6.69 -0.62
N TRP A 78 -32.45 5.64 0.07
CA TRP A 78 -31.65 4.58 -0.53
C TRP A 78 -32.34 3.94 -1.73
N SER A 79 -33.65 3.72 -1.65
CA SER A 79 -34.41 3.14 -2.79
C SER A 79 -34.34 4.03 -4.03
N GLN A 80 -34.47 5.34 -3.87
CA GLN A 80 -34.34 6.30 -4.94
C GLN A 80 -32.91 6.32 -5.49
N ALA A 81 -31.90 6.42 -4.59
CA ALA A 81 -30.49 6.44 -4.99
C ALA A 81 -30.12 5.21 -5.82
N LEU A 82 -30.42 4.01 -5.32
CA LEU A 82 -30.07 2.75 -6.02
C LEU A 82 -30.83 2.59 -7.33
N SER A 83 -32.11 2.99 -7.40
CA SER A 83 -32.90 2.95 -8.62
C SER A 83 -32.32 3.86 -9.71
N GLU A 84 -32.03 5.12 -9.37
CA GLU A 84 -31.51 6.10 -10.34
C GLU A 84 -30.07 5.75 -10.78
N ILE A 85 -29.20 5.34 -9.84
CA ILE A 85 -27.85 4.89 -10.16
C ILE A 85 -27.89 3.65 -11.04
N GLY A 86 -28.71 2.66 -10.68
CA GLY A 86 -28.87 1.42 -11.45
C GLY A 86 -29.35 1.64 -12.88
N ALA A 87 -30.30 2.58 -13.10
CA ALA A 87 -30.75 2.96 -14.43
C ALA A 87 -29.61 3.54 -15.29
N ARG A 88 -28.80 4.45 -14.72
CA ARG A 88 -27.62 5.03 -15.40
C ARG A 88 -26.54 4.00 -15.70
N VAL A 89 -26.24 3.13 -14.72
CA VAL A 89 -25.29 2.01 -14.89
C VAL A 89 -25.72 1.09 -16.02
N LYS A 90 -27.01 0.71 -16.06
CA LYS A 90 -27.58 -0.12 -17.12
C LYS A 90 -27.41 0.53 -18.50
N SER A 91 -27.66 1.83 -18.61
CA SER A 91 -27.52 2.59 -19.88
C SER A 91 -26.05 2.62 -20.32
N LEU A 92 -25.11 2.95 -19.45
CA LEU A 92 -23.69 3.00 -19.77
C LEU A 92 -23.14 1.61 -20.13
N ARG A 93 -23.50 0.59 -19.36
CA ARG A 93 -23.09 -0.80 -19.60
C ARG A 93 -23.58 -1.32 -20.96
N ALA A 94 -24.78 -0.89 -21.42
CA ALA A 94 -25.31 -1.30 -22.69
C ALA A 94 -24.50 -0.77 -23.90
N VAL A 95 -23.80 0.36 -23.72
CA VAL A 95 -22.85 0.89 -24.71
C VAL A 95 -21.53 0.10 -24.64
N SER A 96 -20.92 0.01 -23.46
CA SER A 96 -19.75 -0.82 -23.18
C SER A 96 -19.63 -1.06 -21.67
N PRO A 97 -19.38 -2.29 -21.20
CA PRO A 97 -19.02 -2.54 -19.82
C PRO A 97 -17.77 -1.74 -19.37
N GLN A 98 -16.85 -1.47 -20.30
CA GLN A 98 -15.63 -0.73 -20.03
C GLN A 98 -15.85 0.79 -19.87
N SER A 99 -17.04 1.30 -20.17
CA SER A 99 -17.40 2.69 -19.88
C SER A 99 -17.59 2.97 -18.39
N LEU A 100 -17.59 1.92 -17.56
CA LEU A 100 -17.68 2.00 -16.12
C LEU A 100 -16.31 1.75 -15.48
N GLY A 101 -15.97 2.50 -14.44
CA GLY A 101 -14.75 2.33 -13.67
C GLY A 101 -14.99 2.46 -12.17
N MET A 102 -14.02 2.00 -11.38
CA MET A 102 -14.02 2.14 -9.94
C MET A 102 -12.65 2.62 -9.45
N TYR A 103 -12.65 3.58 -8.53
CA TYR A 103 -11.47 3.96 -7.75
C TYR A 103 -11.62 3.46 -6.32
N VAL A 104 -10.62 2.70 -5.87
CA VAL A 104 -10.58 2.10 -4.53
C VAL A 104 -9.59 2.86 -3.66
N GLY A 105 -10.07 3.49 -2.61
CA GLY A 105 -9.23 4.09 -1.57
C GLY A 105 -8.79 3.07 -0.53
N THR A 106 -7.72 3.37 0.17
CA THR A 106 -7.13 2.49 1.20
C THR A 106 -8.13 2.13 2.31
N ALA A 107 -8.99 3.08 2.70
CA ALA A 107 -9.98 2.86 3.76
C ALA A 107 -11.00 1.75 3.42
N ALA A 108 -11.36 1.62 2.14
CA ALA A 108 -12.20 0.52 1.67
C ALA A 108 -11.37 -0.75 1.44
N GLY A 109 -10.20 -0.63 0.80
CA GLY A 109 -9.36 -1.77 0.42
C GLY A 109 -8.84 -2.62 1.59
N PHE A 110 -8.85 -2.10 2.82
CA PHE A 110 -8.50 -2.88 4.02
C PHE A 110 -9.69 -3.62 4.66
N SER A 111 -10.91 -3.44 4.17
CA SER A 111 -12.09 -4.21 4.60
C SER A 111 -12.21 -5.51 3.81
N ILE A 112 -12.65 -6.59 4.46
CA ILE A 112 -12.98 -7.85 3.76
C ILE A 112 -14.16 -7.70 2.82
N LEU A 113 -15.09 -6.81 3.12
CA LEU A 113 -16.33 -6.63 2.34
C LEU A 113 -16.04 -6.03 0.97
N HIS A 114 -15.00 -5.20 0.87
CA HIS A 114 -14.69 -4.50 -0.37
C HIS A 114 -14.33 -5.43 -1.54
N PRO A 115 -13.33 -6.33 -1.45
CA PRO A 115 -13.00 -7.22 -2.56
C PRO A 115 -14.14 -8.19 -2.91
N ILE A 116 -14.98 -8.54 -1.95
CA ILE A 116 -16.10 -9.44 -2.19
C ILE A 116 -17.23 -8.71 -2.93
N PHE A 117 -17.67 -7.58 -2.45
CA PHE A 117 -18.87 -6.91 -2.94
C PHE A 117 -18.57 -5.82 -3.97
N ALA A 118 -17.66 -4.89 -3.69
CA ALA A 118 -17.40 -3.78 -4.61
C ALA A 118 -16.61 -4.23 -5.85
N GLU A 119 -15.54 -5.00 -5.70
CA GLU A 119 -14.84 -5.56 -6.87
C GLU A 119 -15.68 -6.64 -7.55
N GLY A 120 -16.43 -7.45 -6.79
CA GLY A 120 -17.39 -8.42 -7.32
C GLY A 120 -18.48 -7.76 -8.18
N PHE A 121 -18.98 -6.60 -7.77
CA PHE A 121 -19.91 -5.80 -8.56
C PHE A 121 -19.31 -5.39 -9.91
N MET A 122 -18.07 -4.87 -9.92
CA MET A 122 -17.39 -4.51 -11.16
C MET A 122 -17.17 -5.72 -12.09
N GLN A 123 -16.82 -6.87 -11.54
CA GLN A 123 -16.73 -8.12 -12.30
C GLN A 123 -18.08 -8.53 -12.88
N GLY A 124 -19.16 -8.43 -12.10
CA GLY A 124 -20.54 -8.71 -12.54
C GLY A 124 -21.03 -7.77 -13.64
N LEU A 125 -20.56 -6.52 -13.65
CA LEU A 125 -20.78 -5.58 -14.73
C LEU A 125 -19.99 -5.93 -15.99
N GLY A 126 -18.92 -6.72 -15.89
CA GLY A 126 -17.99 -7.06 -16.95
C GLY A 126 -16.90 -5.98 -17.17
N SER A 127 -16.74 -5.05 -16.23
CA SER A 127 -15.69 -4.03 -16.29
C SER A 127 -14.43 -4.50 -15.59
N ARG A 128 -13.28 -4.15 -16.19
CA ARG A 128 -11.93 -4.36 -15.63
C ARG A 128 -11.29 -3.06 -15.14
N ASN A 129 -11.97 -1.92 -15.26
CA ASN A 129 -11.42 -0.60 -14.99
C ASN A 129 -11.39 -0.29 -13.49
N ILE A 130 -10.42 -0.84 -12.78
CA ILE A 130 -10.17 -0.59 -11.37
C ILE A 130 -8.89 0.22 -11.21
N TYR A 131 -8.93 1.24 -10.36
CA TYR A 131 -7.83 2.17 -10.06
C TYR A 131 -7.70 2.34 -8.55
N SER A 132 -6.48 2.66 -8.10
CA SER A 132 -6.23 2.93 -6.68
C SER A 132 -5.04 3.87 -6.50
N SER A 133 -4.80 4.30 -5.26
CA SER A 133 -3.62 5.09 -4.89
C SER A 133 -2.32 4.28 -4.88
N SER A 134 -2.37 2.97 -5.03
CA SER A 134 -1.20 2.08 -4.96
C SER A 134 -0.09 2.45 -5.95
N THR A 135 -0.42 3.04 -7.10
CA THR A 135 0.55 3.52 -8.09
C THR A 135 1.38 4.72 -7.62
N GLN A 136 0.94 5.41 -6.59
CA GLN A 136 1.70 6.49 -5.92
C GLN A 136 2.35 6.04 -4.62
N ASP A 137 2.26 4.77 -4.27
CA ASP A 137 2.72 4.22 -3.00
C ASP A 137 3.57 2.96 -3.21
N CYS A 138 2.94 1.81 -3.47
CA CYS A 138 3.58 0.49 -3.40
C CYS A 138 3.59 -0.29 -4.71
N ALA A 139 2.91 0.16 -5.76
CA ALA A 139 2.79 -0.60 -7.01
C ALA A 139 4.14 -0.94 -7.65
N ASN A 140 5.13 -0.06 -7.57
CA ASN A 140 6.49 -0.31 -8.04
C ASN A 140 7.12 -1.53 -7.37
N ARG A 141 6.91 -1.69 -6.06
CA ARG A 141 7.40 -2.83 -5.29
C ARG A 141 6.71 -4.14 -5.71
N PHE A 142 5.40 -4.11 -5.91
CA PHE A 142 4.65 -5.28 -6.42
C PHE A 142 5.06 -5.64 -7.85
N ALA A 143 5.33 -4.64 -8.70
CA ALA A 143 5.84 -4.88 -10.05
C ALA A 143 7.24 -5.52 -10.02
N ALA A 144 8.15 -4.98 -9.21
CA ALA A 144 9.49 -5.55 -9.02
C ALA A 144 9.41 -7.00 -8.49
N ALA A 145 8.55 -7.27 -7.50
CA ALA A 145 8.35 -8.61 -6.98
C ALA A 145 7.81 -9.59 -8.03
N ARG A 146 6.88 -9.15 -8.87
CA ARG A 146 6.38 -9.98 -9.98
C ARG A 146 7.51 -10.35 -10.96
N GLU A 147 8.36 -9.40 -11.32
CA GLU A 147 9.47 -9.66 -12.26
C GLU A 147 10.59 -10.47 -11.59
N MET A 148 10.86 -10.29 -10.30
CA MET A 148 11.91 -11.00 -9.56
C MET A 148 11.48 -12.42 -9.15
N TYR A 149 10.26 -12.56 -8.63
CA TYR A 149 9.78 -13.78 -7.96
C TYR A 149 8.62 -14.47 -8.69
N GLY A 150 8.10 -13.87 -9.78
CA GLY A 150 6.97 -14.40 -10.53
C GLY A 150 5.60 -14.18 -9.86
N PHE A 151 5.54 -13.52 -8.70
CA PHE A 151 4.31 -13.23 -7.99
C PHE A 151 4.38 -11.88 -7.26
N PRO A 152 3.42 -10.95 -7.47
CA PRO A 152 3.53 -9.57 -6.99
C PRO A 152 3.47 -9.46 -5.45
N PHE A 153 2.83 -10.41 -4.78
CA PHE A 153 2.68 -10.39 -3.32
C PHE A 153 3.79 -11.15 -2.59
N PHE A 154 4.83 -11.57 -3.28
CA PHE A 154 6.02 -12.12 -2.63
C PHE A 154 6.89 -10.94 -2.14
N GLN A 155 6.86 -10.68 -0.82
CA GLN A 155 7.44 -9.49 -0.24
C GLN A 155 8.38 -9.85 0.92
N PRO A 156 9.68 -10.02 0.67
CA PRO A 156 10.65 -10.25 1.74
C PRO A 156 10.66 -9.09 2.75
N PHE A 157 10.87 -9.41 4.01
CA PHE A 157 10.99 -8.45 5.11
C PHE A 157 12.28 -8.70 5.91
N VAL A 158 12.83 -7.66 6.53
CA VAL A 158 14.07 -7.75 7.28
C VAL A 158 13.91 -8.52 8.59
N ASP A 159 14.86 -9.39 8.90
CA ASP A 159 14.97 -10.06 10.20
C ASP A 159 15.59 -9.12 11.24
N LEU A 160 14.76 -8.27 11.83
CA LEU A 160 15.21 -7.27 12.81
C LEU A 160 15.78 -7.86 14.11
N ASP A 161 15.55 -9.14 14.39
CA ASP A 161 16.08 -9.77 15.59
C ASP A 161 17.54 -10.18 15.44
N HIS A 162 18.01 -10.32 14.19
CA HIS A 162 19.37 -10.83 13.93
C HIS A 162 20.19 -9.96 12.96
N VAL A 163 19.58 -9.00 12.26
CA VAL A 163 20.31 -8.14 11.32
C VAL A 163 21.43 -7.36 11.99
N GLU A 164 22.62 -7.35 11.38
CA GLU A 164 23.80 -6.64 11.84
C GLU A 164 24.06 -5.37 11.02
N CYS A 165 23.70 -5.37 9.73
CA CYS A 165 23.80 -4.18 8.88
C CYS A 165 22.50 -3.93 8.12
N MET A 166 21.94 -2.74 8.24
CA MET A 166 20.70 -2.38 7.54
C MET A 166 20.87 -1.07 6.80
N LEU A 167 20.62 -1.11 5.47
CA LEU A 167 20.47 0.07 4.65
C LEU A 167 18.98 0.40 4.50
N ILE A 168 18.57 1.53 5.06
CA ILE A 168 17.21 2.05 4.96
C ILE A 168 17.19 3.12 3.87
N VAL A 169 16.59 2.82 2.71
CA VAL A 169 16.62 3.70 1.53
C VAL A 169 15.21 4.19 1.19
N GLY A 170 15.01 5.51 1.19
CA GLY A 170 13.74 6.12 0.79
C GLY A 170 12.55 5.72 1.65
N THR A 171 12.76 5.42 2.93
CA THR A 171 11.69 5.10 3.88
C THR A 171 11.96 5.65 5.27
N ASN A 172 10.89 5.97 6.00
CA ASN A 172 10.95 6.59 7.33
C ASN A 172 10.07 5.84 8.35
N PRO A 173 10.47 4.63 8.79
CA PRO A 173 9.66 3.78 9.66
C PRO A 173 9.32 4.41 11.01
N VAL A 174 10.08 5.39 11.50
CA VAL A 174 9.72 6.14 12.72
C VAL A 174 8.42 6.95 12.52
N VAL A 175 8.11 7.39 11.30
CA VAL A 175 6.87 8.09 10.94
C VAL A 175 5.82 7.14 10.41
N SER A 176 6.15 6.32 9.41
CA SER A 176 5.24 5.37 8.77
C SER A 176 4.85 4.20 9.66
N LYS A 177 5.61 3.98 10.72
CA LYS A 177 5.41 2.91 11.72
C LYS A 177 5.64 1.52 11.11
N TRP A 178 4.57 0.76 10.90
CA TRP A 178 4.64 -0.62 10.45
C TRP A 178 5.11 -0.77 9.00
N THR A 179 4.62 0.09 8.15
CA THR A 179 4.76 -0.02 6.69
C THR A 179 6.20 -0.27 6.23
N PHE A 180 6.41 -1.30 5.42
CA PHE A 180 7.67 -1.79 4.86
C PHE A 180 8.72 -2.32 5.86
N LEU A 181 8.61 -2.06 7.16
CA LEU A 181 9.47 -2.64 8.19
C LEU A 181 8.85 -3.89 8.85
N GLN A 182 7.53 -4.01 8.78
CA GLN A 182 6.72 -5.15 9.24
C GLN A 182 6.87 -5.48 10.73
N VAL A 183 7.04 -4.48 11.57
CA VAL A 183 7.19 -4.68 13.02
C VAL A 183 6.45 -3.62 13.83
N ALA A 184 5.96 -4.04 15.00
CA ALA A 184 5.51 -3.14 16.03
C ALA A 184 6.68 -2.36 16.66
N HIS A 185 6.41 -1.19 17.24
CA HIS A 185 7.40 -0.37 17.96
C HIS A 185 8.69 -0.08 17.15
N PRO A 186 8.64 0.47 15.92
CA PRO A 186 9.83 0.59 15.08
C PRO A 186 10.98 1.31 15.78
N VAL A 187 10.73 2.35 16.58
CA VAL A 187 11.77 3.05 17.36
C VAL A 187 12.48 2.12 18.32
N LYS A 188 11.74 1.30 19.09
CA LYS A 188 12.30 0.33 20.02
C LYS A 188 13.11 -0.72 19.27
N ARG A 189 12.58 -1.24 18.18
CA ARG A 189 13.22 -2.29 17.39
C ARG A 189 14.52 -1.81 16.74
N LEU A 190 14.56 -0.63 16.15
CA LEU A 190 15.78 -0.05 15.59
C LEU A 190 16.85 0.19 16.67
N LYS A 191 16.45 0.68 17.86
CA LYS A 191 17.37 0.80 18.99
C LYS A 191 17.93 -0.55 19.45
N GLN A 192 17.14 -1.62 19.41
CA GLN A 192 17.60 -2.97 19.74
C GLN A 192 18.68 -3.47 18.77
N VAL A 193 18.56 -3.20 17.46
CA VAL A 193 19.62 -3.50 16.48
C VAL A 193 20.92 -2.83 16.89
N LYS A 194 20.89 -1.52 17.20
CA LYS A 194 22.09 -0.79 17.65
C LYS A 194 22.68 -1.33 18.96
N HIS A 195 21.82 -1.68 19.92
CA HIS A 195 22.29 -2.24 21.19
C HIS A 195 23.05 -3.56 21.04
N ARG A 196 22.75 -4.33 19.99
CA ARG A 196 23.49 -5.55 19.64
C ARG A 196 24.79 -5.28 18.86
N GLY A 197 25.12 -4.01 18.61
CA GLY A 197 26.28 -3.63 17.79
C GLY A 197 25.99 -3.50 16.31
N GLY A 198 24.72 -3.71 15.89
CA GLY A 198 24.32 -3.58 14.49
C GLY A 198 24.35 -2.12 14.00
N ARG A 199 24.70 -1.93 12.75
CA ARG A 199 24.72 -0.62 12.07
C ARG A 199 23.45 -0.42 11.28
N ILE A 200 22.89 0.80 11.34
CA ILE A 200 21.73 1.22 10.56
C ILE A 200 22.12 2.48 9.82
N ILE A 201 22.17 2.42 8.51
CA ILE A 201 22.50 3.54 7.64
C ILE A 201 21.22 3.95 6.89
N VAL A 202 20.82 5.21 7.03
CA VAL A 202 19.67 5.78 6.33
C VAL A 202 20.17 6.56 5.13
N VAL A 203 19.77 6.11 3.93
CA VAL A 203 20.06 6.80 2.66
C VAL A 203 18.80 7.53 2.22
N ASP A 204 18.80 8.86 2.33
CA ASP A 204 17.62 9.68 2.07
C ASP A 204 18.03 11.12 1.73
N PRO A 205 17.34 11.80 0.83
CA PRO A 205 17.59 13.23 0.56
C PRO A 205 17.40 14.13 1.76
N ARG A 206 16.67 13.67 2.79
CA ARG A 206 16.35 14.41 4.01
C ARG A 206 16.90 13.69 5.25
N TYR A 207 17.41 14.45 6.21
CA TYR A 207 17.76 13.91 7.53
C TYR A 207 16.48 13.57 8.31
N THR A 208 16.03 12.33 8.18
CA THR A 208 14.72 11.84 8.64
C THR A 208 14.66 11.60 10.14
N GLU A 209 13.45 11.44 10.69
CA GLU A 209 13.21 11.02 12.07
C GLU A 209 13.83 9.64 12.35
N THR A 210 13.87 8.77 11.35
CA THR A 210 14.54 7.46 11.43
C THR A 210 16.04 7.64 11.53
N ALA A 211 16.65 8.50 10.73
CA ALA A 211 18.07 8.80 10.81
C ALA A 211 18.47 9.37 12.19
N LYS A 212 17.64 10.25 12.77
CA LYS A 212 17.85 10.82 14.11
C LYS A 212 17.86 9.77 15.22
N VAL A 213 16.99 8.77 15.09
CA VAL A 213 16.83 7.74 16.15
C VAL A 213 17.80 6.58 15.98
N ALA A 214 17.98 6.12 14.76
CA ALA A 214 18.48 4.78 14.48
C ALA A 214 19.93 4.76 14.02
N GLY A 215 20.44 5.80 13.33
CA GLY A 215 21.70 5.55 12.74
C GLY A 215 22.44 6.71 12.07
N GLU A 216 23.29 6.26 11.22
CA GLU A 216 24.05 7.06 10.32
C GLU A 216 23.16 7.52 9.17
N HIS A 217 23.48 8.67 8.59
CA HIS A 217 22.74 9.22 7.46
C HIS A 217 23.68 9.50 6.30
N CYS A 218 23.27 9.05 5.13
CA CYS A 218 23.94 9.33 3.87
C CYS A 218 22.96 10.10 2.96
N TYR A 219 23.32 11.33 2.60
CA TYR A 219 22.53 12.14 1.66
C TYR A 219 22.65 11.60 0.26
N ILE A 220 21.52 11.50 -0.42
CA ILE A 220 21.45 11.13 -1.85
C ILE A 220 20.67 12.20 -2.61
N LYS A 221 21.04 12.51 -3.83
CA LYS A 221 20.22 13.36 -4.69
C LYS A 221 18.91 12.66 -5.04
N PRO A 222 17.74 13.34 -4.96
CA PRO A 222 16.47 12.73 -5.31
C PRO A 222 16.47 12.09 -6.70
N ASN A 223 15.79 10.94 -6.84
CA ASN A 223 15.62 10.22 -8.10
C ASN A 223 16.93 9.66 -8.70
N THR A 224 17.94 9.40 -7.88
CA THR A 224 19.21 8.79 -8.32
C THR A 224 19.50 7.42 -7.68
N ASP A 225 18.52 6.86 -7.02
CA ASP A 225 18.60 5.57 -6.30
C ASP A 225 19.05 4.42 -7.20
N VAL A 226 18.62 4.40 -8.46
CA VAL A 226 19.05 3.40 -9.45
C VAL A 226 20.57 3.39 -9.61
N PHE A 227 21.19 4.56 -9.69
CA PHE A 227 22.64 4.68 -9.86
C PHE A 227 23.39 4.27 -8.59
N PHE A 228 22.83 4.56 -7.42
CA PHE A 228 23.36 4.09 -6.14
C PHE A 228 23.36 2.57 -6.06
N PHE A 229 22.27 1.90 -6.44
CA PHE A 229 22.18 0.44 -6.40
C PHE A 229 23.00 -0.23 -7.51
N LEU A 230 23.09 0.37 -8.69
CA LEU A 230 23.95 -0.14 -9.76
C LEU A 230 25.42 -0.15 -9.34
N SER A 231 25.91 0.94 -8.73
CA SER A 231 27.28 1.00 -8.25
C SER A 231 27.51 0.13 -7.00
N PHE A 232 26.51 -0.06 -6.16
CA PHE A 232 26.60 -0.99 -5.05
C PHE A 232 26.77 -2.44 -5.53
N LEU A 233 26.01 -2.84 -6.54
CA LEU A 233 26.13 -4.16 -7.18
C LEU A 233 27.46 -4.30 -7.93
N GLU A 234 27.92 -3.25 -8.62
CA GLU A 234 29.21 -3.25 -9.29
C GLU A 234 30.35 -3.52 -8.30
N GLU A 235 30.36 -2.83 -7.16
CA GLU A 235 31.37 -3.04 -6.10
C GLU A 235 31.32 -4.48 -5.52
N ILE A 236 30.13 -5.11 -5.46
CA ILE A 236 30.03 -6.54 -5.07
C ILE A 236 30.64 -7.43 -6.15
N PHE A 237 30.31 -7.20 -7.42
CA PHE A 237 30.74 -8.06 -8.53
C PHE A 237 32.24 -7.88 -8.88
N SER A 238 32.75 -6.65 -8.84
CA SER A 238 34.16 -6.37 -9.18
C SER A 238 35.14 -6.99 -8.18
N ARG A 239 34.67 -7.22 -6.94
CA ARG A 239 35.44 -7.87 -5.87
C ARG A 239 35.22 -9.38 -5.78
N ASP A 240 34.44 -9.94 -6.71
CA ASP A 240 33.98 -11.34 -6.66
C ASP A 240 33.33 -11.74 -5.32
N ALA A 241 32.61 -10.77 -4.70
CA ALA A 241 31.98 -10.91 -3.40
C ALA A 241 30.51 -11.34 -3.48
N ALA A 242 30.04 -11.74 -4.66
CA ALA A 242 28.72 -12.32 -4.82
C ALA A 242 28.69 -13.70 -4.16
N ASP A 243 27.88 -13.82 -3.10
CA ASP A 243 27.75 -15.06 -2.32
C ASP A 243 26.28 -15.47 -2.21
N ALA A 244 25.83 -16.25 -3.16
CA ALA A 244 24.44 -16.73 -3.18
C ALA A 244 24.36 -18.21 -3.60
N PRO A 245 25.05 -19.15 -2.91
CA PRO A 245 25.05 -20.56 -3.29
C PRO A 245 23.65 -21.17 -3.22
N HIS A 246 22.78 -20.67 -2.34
CA HIS A 246 21.40 -21.13 -2.22
C HIS A 246 20.51 -20.75 -3.42
N LEU A 247 20.93 -19.80 -4.26
CA LEU A 247 20.25 -19.41 -5.50
C LEU A 247 20.74 -20.20 -6.71
N GLN A 248 21.82 -20.96 -6.59
CA GLN A 248 22.39 -21.74 -7.69
C GLN A 248 21.34 -22.72 -8.24
N GLY A 249 21.10 -22.66 -9.55
CA GLY A 249 20.08 -23.45 -10.22
C GLY A 249 18.63 -23.01 -9.98
N LYS A 250 18.39 -21.98 -9.14
CA LYS A 250 17.06 -21.41 -8.86
C LYS A 250 16.86 -20.01 -9.41
N ALA A 251 17.94 -19.29 -9.65
CA ALA A 251 17.92 -17.93 -10.20
C ALA A 251 18.57 -17.91 -11.59
N SER A 252 18.18 -16.97 -12.43
CA SER A 252 18.74 -16.71 -13.75
C SER A 252 19.06 -15.22 -13.90
N GLY A 253 19.90 -14.87 -14.90
CA GLY A 253 20.22 -13.48 -15.23
C GLY A 253 21.39 -12.87 -14.45
N MET A 254 22.11 -13.63 -13.65
CA MET A 254 23.25 -13.13 -12.87
C MET A 254 24.36 -12.54 -13.78
N ASP A 255 24.69 -13.21 -14.88
CA ASP A 255 25.71 -12.72 -15.83
C ASP A 255 25.26 -11.44 -16.53
N ALA A 256 23.98 -11.35 -16.89
CA ALA A 256 23.41 -10.13 -17.48
C ALA A 256 23.43 -8.97 -16.48
N LEU A 257 23.13 -9.22 -15.20
CA LEU A 257 23.21 -8.20 -14.15
C LEU A 257 24.64 -7.72 -13.96
N ARG A 258 25.62 -8.63 -13.89
CA ARG A 258 27.07 -8.33 -13.83
C ARG A 258 27.51 -7.47 -15.03
N GLU A 259 27.07 -7.83 -16.22
CA GLU A 259 27.40 -7.08 -17.43
C GLU A 259 26.85 -5.65 -17.43
N VAL A 260 25.61 -5.46 -16.99
CA VAL A 260 24.99 -4.13 -16.90
C VAL A 260 25.67 -3.27 -15.82
N THR A 261 25.95 -3.85 -14.65
CA THR A 261 26.50 -3.10 -13.51
C THR A 261 27.94 -2.65 -13.71
N ARG A 262 28.76 -3.39 -14.48
CA ARG A 262 30.17 -3.03 -14.75
C ARG A 262 30.36 -1.64 -15.38
N HIS A 263 29.31 -1.08 -15.98
CA HIS A 263 29.33 0.26 -16.56
C HIS A 263 29.08 1.38 -15.54
N TRP A 264 28.84 1.02 -14.26
CA TRP A 264 28.43 1.96 -13.22
C TRP A 264 29.34 1.89 -11.97
N PRO A 265 30.68 2.04 -12.11
CA PRO A 265 31.57 2.06 -10.95
C PRO A 265 31.26 3.26 -10.04
N ALA A 266 31.64 3.16 -8.78
CA ALA A 266 31.36 4.16 -7.75
C ALA A 266 31.84 5.57 -8.15
N ASP A 267 33.00 5.67 -8.79
CA ASP A 267 33.55 6.95 -9.27
C ASP A 267 32.66 7.62 -10.32
N ARG A 268 32.03 6.85 -11.19
CA ARG A 268 31.09 7.39 -12.20
C ARG A 268 29.79 7.87 -11.59
N THR A 269 29.28 7.16 -10.57
CA THR A 269 27.97 7.48 -9.97
C THR A 269 28.04 8.55 -8.88
N ALA A 270 29.23 8.85 -8.36
CA ALA A 270 29.42 9.84 -7.30
C ALA A 270 28.83 11.22 -7.63
N GLU A 271 29.09 11.73 -8.83
CA GLU A 271 28.53 13.01 -9.27
C GLU A 271 27.02 12.97 -9.45
N VAL A 272 26.48 11.84 -9.89
CA VAL A 272 25.05 11.65 -10.14
C VAL A 272 24.29 11.59 -8.82
N THR A 273 24.76 10.75 -7.90
CA THR A 273 24.09 10.49 -6.61
C THR A 273 24.39 11.53 -5.54
N GLY A 274 25.54 12.20 -5.65
CA GLY A 274 26.09 13.06 -4.62
C GLY A 274 26.76 12.29 -3.47
N ILE A 275 26.89 10.97 -3.58
CA ILE A 275 27.57 10.11 -2.62
C ILE A 275 29.00 9.90 -3.08
N PRO A 276 30.03 10.33 -2.31
CA PRO A 276 31.42 10.08 -2.69
C PRO A 276 31.71 8.59 -2.89
N ALA A 277 32.55 8.27 -3.89
CA ALA A 277 32.88 6.88 -4.21
C ALA A 277 33.41 6.08 -3.01
N ASP A 278 34.29 6.68 -2.21
CA ASP A 278 34.85 6.04 -1.02
C ASP A 278 33.76 5.77 0.03
N THR A 279 32.79 6.70 0.19
CA THR A 279 31.63 6.48 1.07
C THR A 279 30.81 5.28 0.59
N LEU A 280 30.56 5.15 -0.71
CA LEU A 280 29.85 3.98 -1.26
C LEU A 280 30.63 2.69 -0.98
N ARG A 281 31.95 2.68 -1.23
CA ARG A 281 32.80 1.53 -0.96
C ARG A 281 32.79 1.13 0.51
N ASP A 282 32.78 2.10 1.43
CA ASP A 282 32.68 1.84 2.87
C ASP A 282 31.30 1.25 3.25
N LEU A 283 30.23 1.72 2.62
CA LEU A 283 28.89 1.13 2.80
C LEU A 283 28.87 -0.32 2.34
N VAL A 284 29.43 -0.62 1.16
CA VAL A 284 29.53 -1.99 0.64
C VAL A 284 30.40 -2.87 1.53
N ASN A 285 31.56 -2.38 2.00
CA ASN A 285 32.42 -3.11 2.92
C ASN A 285 31.68 -3.47 4.21
N THR A 286 30.96 -2.51 4.79
CA THR A 286 30.18 -2.71 6.01
C THR A 286 29.06 -3.74 5.79
N PHE A 287 28.36 -3.65 4.65
CA PHE A 287 27.27 -4.55 4.31
C PHE A 287 27.73 -5.98 4.12
N LEU A 288 28.87 -6.17 3.43
CA LEU A 288 29.43 -7.49 3.15
C LEU A 288 30.14 -8.13 4.36
N ALA A 289 30.64 -7.32 5.30
CA ALA A 289 31.29 -7.82 6.52
C ALA A 289 30.30 -8.34 7.57
N ALA A 290 29.02 -7.98 7.47
CA ALA A 290 27.99 -8.40 8.42
C ALA A 290 27.55 -9.86 8.16
N ASP A 291 27.35 -10.64 9.21
CA ASP A 291 26.78 -12.01 9.09
C ASP A 291 25.31 -12.00 8.63
N GLY A 292 24.64 -10.88 8.74
CA GLY A 292 23.31 -10.67 8.20
C GLY A 292 23.10 -9.20 7.85
N ALA A 293 22.74 -8.92 6.61
CA ALA A 293 22.52 -7.57 6.11
C ALA A 293 21.23 -7.47 5.32
N ALA A 294 20.63 -6.27 5.27
CA ALA A 294 19.41 -6.05 4.50
C ALA A 294 19.33 -4.65 3.91
N VAL A 295 18.92 -4.55 2.66
CA VAL A 295 18.42 -3.31 2.07
C VAL A 295 16.91 -3.26 2.30
N VAL A 296 16.44 -2.21 2.97
CA VAL A 296 15.04 -1.96 3.28
C VAL A 296 14.60 -0.70 2.55
N THR A 297 13.56 -0.81 1.74
CA THR A 297 13.08 0.27 0.90
C THR A 297 11.65 0.67 1.24
N GLY A 298 11.19 1.83 0.77
CA GLY A 298 9.82 2.27 0.95
C GLY A 298 9.32 3.17 -0.17
N THR A 299 8.26 3.92 0.12
CA THR A 299 7.55 4.76 -0.84
C THR A 299 8.44 5.78 -1.55
N GLY A 300 9.44 6.35 -0.84
CA GLY A 300 10.35 7.34 -1.42
C GLY A 300 11.08 6.82 -2.66
N LEU A 301 11.45 5.54 -2.66
CA LEU A 301 12.08 4.88 -3.80
C LEU A 301 11.12 4.75 -4.99
N GLY A 302 9.86 4.40 -4.69
CA GLY A 302 8.82 4.21 -5.71
C GLY A 302 8.36 5.51 -6.38
N MET A 303 8.58 6.68 -5.76
CA MET A 303 8.15 7.98 -6.30
C MET A 303 9.05 8.51 -7.43
N GLY A 304 10.21 7.91 -7.63
CA GLY A 304 11.13 8.28 -8.69
C GLY A 304 10.68 7.79 -10.08
N LYS A 305 11.27 8.40 -11.13
CA LYS A 305 11.01 8.04 -12.53
C LYS A 305 11.22 6.55 -12.80
N ASP A 306 12.26 5.96 -12.22
CA ASP A 306 12.67 4.58 -12.41
C ASP A 306 12.43 3.71 -11.15
N GLY A 307 11.36 4.03 -10.39
CA GLY A 307 11.08 3.43 -9.08
C GLY A 307 10.95 1.90 -9.10
N THR A 308 10.38 1.31 -10.15
CA THR A 308 10.31 -0.16 -10.28
C THR A 308 11.70 -0.78 -10.43
N LEU A 309 12.57 -0.16 -11.26
CA LEU A 309 13.94 -0.63 -11.43
C LEU A 309 14.75 -0.47 -10.13
N ALA A 310 14.59 0.64 -9.42
CA ALA A 310 15.24 0.86 -8.14
C ALA A 310 14.83 -0.20 -7.10
N GLN A 311 13.53 -0.52 -7.00
CA GLN A 311 13.04 -1.60 -6.14
C GLN A 311 13.63 -2.97 -6.51
N TRP A 312 13.66 -3.28 -7.80
CA TRP A 312 14.23 -4.53 -8.29
C TRP A 312 15.72 -4.64 -7.99
N LEU A 313 16.52 -3.58 -8.19
CA LEU A 313 17.95 -3.56 -7.88
C LEU A 313 18.22 -3.72 -6.37
N ALA A 314 17.39 -3.13 -5.51
CA ALA A 314 17.49 -3.33 -4.07
C ALA A 314 17.30 -4.81 -3.68
N GLU A 315 16.32 -5.49 -4.27
CA GLU A 315 16.14 -6.93 -4.08
C GLU A 315 17.29 -7.74 -4.68
N CYS A 316 17.88 -7.31 -5.80
CA CYS A 316 19.09 -7.92 -6.35
C CYS A 316 20.27 -7.85 -5.38
N ILE A 317 20.45 -6.73 -4.65
CA ILE A 317 21.52 -6.63 -3.64
C ILE A 317 21.30 -7.67 -2.54
N ASN A 318 20.09 -7.78 -1.98
CA ASN A 318 19.77 -8.78 -0.96
C ASN A 318 20.03 -10.21 -1.46
N ALA A 319 19.67 -10.49 -2.72
CA ALA A 319 19.85 -11.80 -3.32
C ALA A 319 21.34 -12.13 -3.61
N VAL A 320 22.05 -11.21 -4.30
CA VAL A 320 23.44 -11.41 -4.75
C VAL A 320 24.42 -11.51 -3.59
N SER A 321 24.15 -10.80 -2.49
CA SER A 321 24.97 -10.84 -1.27
C SER A 321 24.63 -12.02 -0.35
N GLY A 322 23.76 -12.95 -0.77
CA GLY A 322 23.37 -14.10 0.03
C GLY A 322 22.44 -13.80 1.20
N ASN A 323 21.85 -12.62 1.25
CA ASN A 323 21.00 -12.18 2.35
C ASN A 323 19.48 -12.37 2.12
N LEU A 324 19.07 -12.85 0.93
CA LEU A 324 17.69 -13.22 0.66
C LEU A 324 17.38 -14.58 1.29
N ASP A 325 16.28 -14.66 2.03
CA ASP A 325 15.82 -15.86 2.77
C ASP A 325 16.90 -16.44 3.71
N LYS A 326 17.61 -15.53 4.38
CA LYS A 326 18.65 -15.82 5.36
C LYS A 326 18.32 -15.17 6.71
N ARG A 327 18.58 -15.88 7.79
CA ARG A 327 18.56 -15.29 9.13
C ARG A 327 19.52 -14.09 9.22
N GLY A 328 19.03 -12.98 9.74
CA GLY A 328 19.77 -11.71 9.79
C GLY A 328 19.75 -10.91 8.49
N GLY A 329 19.29 -11.47 7.40
CA GLY A 329 19.02 -10.79 6.14
C GLY A 329 17.54 -10.45 5.97
N THR A 330 16.99 -10.73 4.78
CA THR A 330 15.56 -10.66 4.50
C THR A 330 14.97 -12.05 4.53
N LEU A 331 13.80 -12.20 5.16
CA LEU A 331 13.05 -13.44 5.28
C LEU A 331 11.81 -13.40 4.39
N VAL A 332 11.39 -14.57 3.96
CA VAL A 332 10.14 -14.76 3.21
C VAL A 332 9.11 -15.38 4.15
N GLY A 333 8.02 -14.65 4.38
CA GLY A 333 6.91 -15.16 5.17
C GLY A 333 5.96 -15.99 4.34
N GLU A 334 5.50 -17.13 4.88
CA GLU A 334 4.49 -17.96 4.24
C GLU A 334 3.05 -17.48 4.50
N GLY A 335 2.86 -16.57 5.47
CA GLY A 335 1.54 -16.19 5.95
C GLY A 335 0.86 -17.31 6.72
N ILE A 336 -0.44 -17.14 7.01
CA ILE A 336 -1.28 -18.19 7.63
C ILE A 336 -1.83 -19.15 6.57
N PHE A 337 -1.78 -18.73 5.31
CA PHE A 337 -2.38 -19.43 4.17
C PHE A 337 -1.47 -19.30 2.94
N ASP A 338 -1.25 -20.37 2.19
CA ASP A 338 -0.51 -20.35 0.91
C ASP A 338 -1.28 -19.56 -0.16
N PHE A 339 -1.20 -18.25 -0.08
CA PHE A 339 -1.89 -17.38 -1.01
C PHE A 339 -1.32 -17.47 -2.43
N ALA A 340 -0.01 -17.64 -2.57
CA ALA A 340 0.61 -17.73 -3.89
C ALA A 340 0.16 -18.99 -4.64
N GLY A 341 0.10 -20.13 -3.96
CA GLY A 341 -0.44 -21.37 -4.50
C GLY A 341 -1.92 -21.28 -4.83
N PHE A 342 -2.72 -20.71 -3.93
CA PHE A 342 -4.14 -20.46 -4.16
C PHE A 342 -4.38 -19.53 -5.36
N ALA A 343 -3.66 -18.41 -5.42
CA ALA A 343 -3.78 -17.42 -6.50
C ALA A 343 -3.43 -18.03 -7.87
N ARG A 344 -2.34 -18.81 -7.94
CA ARG A 344 -1.94 -19.53 -9.17
C ARG A 344 -3.01 -20.52 -9.59
N LYS A 345 -3.52 -21.33 -8.66
CA LYS A 345 -4.57 -22.32 -8.94
C LYS A 345 -5.86 -21.70 -9.47
N ASN A 346 -6.19 -20.49 -9.03
CA ASN A 346 -7.40 -19.77 -9.41
C ASN A 346 -7.18 -18.69 -10.48
N GLY A 347 -5.97 -18.57 -11.05
CA GLY A 347 -5.65 -17.59 -12.09
C GLY A 347 -5.74 -16.12 -11.61
N MET A 348 -5.64 -15.89 -10.29
CA MET A 348 -5.72 -14.56 -9.71
C MET A 348 -4.41 -13.78 -9.99
N PHE A 349 -4.51 -12.47 -10.23
CA PHE A 349 -3.38 -11.55 -10.49
C PHE A 349 -2.50 -11.90 -11.70
N MET A 350 -2.95 -12.85 -12.52
CA MET A 350 -2.25 -13.30 -13.73
C MET A 350 -2.90 -12.78 -15.03
N ARG A 351 -3.86 -11.90 -14.92
CA ARG A 351 -4.54 -11.34 -16.08
C ARG A 351 -3.55 -10.59 -16.98
N LYS A 352 -3.74 -10.74 -18.27
CA LYS A 352 -2.94 -10.03 -19.29
C LYS A 352 -3.66 -8.78 -19.81
N ALA A 353 -4.63 -8.27 -19.04
CA ALA A 353 -5.37 -7.10 -19.41
C ALA A 353 -4.45 -5.87 -19.49
N ARG A 354 -4.77 -4.99 -20.43
CA ARG A 354 -4.05 -3.75 -20.66
C ARG A 354 -5.01 -2.57 -20.65
N SER A 355 -4.54 -1.43 -20.15
CA SER A 355 -5.28 -0.19 -20.15
C SER A 355 -5.48 0.33 -21.57
N ARG A 356 -6.57 1.06 -21.81
CA ARG A 356 -6.85 1.71 -23.08
C ARG A 356 -5.85 2.84 -23.37
N ILE A 357 -5.51 3.60 -22.33
CA ILE A 357 -4.50 4.67 -22.42
C ILE A 357 -3.16 4.12 -21.93
N GLY A 358 -2.13 4.29 -22.77
CA GLY A 358 -0.74 3.93 -22.45
C GLY A 358 -0.41 2.45 -22.50
N ASP A 359 -1.38 1.56 -22.83
CA ASP A 359 -1.18 0.10 -22.94
C ASP A 359 -0.49 -0.54 -21.73
N PHE A 360 -0.78 -0.04 -20.51
CA PHE A 360 -0.19 -0.55 -19.29
C PHE A 360 -0.79 -1.89 -18.88
N ARG A 361 0.08 -2.81 -18.49
CA ARG A 361 -0.35 -4.10 -17.96
C ARG A 361 -0.98 -3.92 -16.57
N GLU A 362 -2.08 -4.64 -16.35
CA GLU A 362 -2.71 -4.75 -15.02
C GLU A 362 -1.73 -5.24 -13.96
N LEU A 363 -1.83 -4.67 -12.78
CA LEU A 363 -1.09 -5.09 -11.59
C LEU A 363 -2.05 -5.14 -10.39
N ASN A 364 -2.07 -6.27 -9.67
CA ASN A 364 -2.91 -6.47 -8.49
C ASN A 364 -4.41 -6.21 -8.70
N GLY A 365 -4.91 -6.53 -9.90
CA GLY A 365 -6.33 -6.34 -10.24
C GLY A 365 -6.69 -4.94 -10.71
N GLY A 366 -5.74 -4.02 -10.83
CA GLY A 366 -6.00 -2.63 -11.23
C GLY A 366 -5.01 -2.07 -12.25
N PHE A 367 -5.39 -0.94 -12.82
CA PHE A 367 -4.55 -0.15 -13.72
C PHE A 367 -3.89 1.03 -12.99
N PRO A 368 -2.84 1.65 -13.57
CA PRO A 368 -2.19 2.79 -12.97
C PRO A 368 -3.17 3.96 -12.72
N GLY A 369 -3.28 4.40 -11.46
CA GLY A 369 -4.17 5.51 -11.11
C GLY A 369 -3.78 6.82 -11.78
N GLY A 370 -2.52 7.00 -12.17
CA GLY A 370 -2.04 8.18 -12.88
C GLY A 370 -2.64 8.39 -14.27
N ILE A 371 -3.20 7.34 -14.91
CA ILE A 371 -3.87 7.47 -16.21
C ILE A 371 -5.37 7.69 -16.09
N LEU A 372 -5.95 7.66 -14.90
CA LEU A 372 -7.41 7.72 -14.71
C LEU A 372 -8.05 8.96 -15.35
N ALA A 373 -7.42 10.13 -15.20
CA ALA A 373 -7.92 11.33 -15.84
C ALA A 373 -7.93 11.22 -17.38
N ASP A 374 -6.90 10.61 -17.96
CA ASP A 374 -6.81 10.42 -19.41
C ASP A 374 -7.78 9.38 -19.93
N GLU A 375 -8.06 8.33 -19.16
CA GLU A 375 -9.10 7.34 -19.49
C GLU A 375 -10.51 7.96 -19.55
N ILE A 376 -10.76 8.99 -18.74
CA ILE A 376 -12.03 9.72 -18.75
C ILE A 376 -12.06 10.79 -19.86
N LEU A 377 -10.97 11.55 -20.03
CA LEU A 377 -10.93 12.72 -20.92
C LEU A 377 -10.73 12.38 -22.40
N THR A 378 -10.00 11.29 -22.69
CA THR A 378 -9.66 10.95 -24.07
C THR A 378 -10.84 10.27 -24.77
N PRO A 379 -11.43 10.86 -25.81
CA PRO A 379 -12.54 10.23 -26.54
C PRO A 379 -12.14 8.90 -27.19
N GLY A 380 -13.10 8.03 -27.41
CA GLY A 380 -12.93 6.77 -28.14
C GLY A 380 -13.75 5.63 -27.57
N GLN A 381 -13.58 4.46 -28.21
CA GLN A 381 -14.21 3.24 -27.72
C GLN A 381 -13.74 2.95 -26.29
N ASP A 382 -14.65 2.44 -25.44
CA ASP A 382 -14.40 2.08 -24.06
C ASP A 382 -13.95 3.26 -23.15
N GLN A 383 -14.17 4.51 -23.56
CA GLN A 383 -13.95 5.69 -22.72
C GLN A 383 -14.78 5.57 -21.43
N ILE A 384 -14.15 5.85 -20.28
CA ILE A 384 -14.84 5.85 -19.00
C ILE A 384 -15.81 7.03 -18.94
N LYS A 385 -17.08 6.74 -18.70
CA LYS A 385 -18.20 7.67 -18.58
C LYS A 385 -18.87 7.63 -17.22
N GLY A 386 -18.73 6.51 -16.50
CA GLY A 386 -19.25 6.34 -15.16
C GLY A 386 -18.17 5.85 -14.20
N MET A 387 -18.08 6.47 -13.02
CA MET A 387 -17.12 6.13 -11.98
C MET A 387 -17.80 5.90 -10.64
N PHE A 388 -17.34 4.86 -9.96
CA PHE A 388 -17.53 4.64 -8.54
C PHE A 388 -16.25 4.99 -7.79
N VAL A 389 -16.34 5.78 -6.74
CA VAL A 389 -15.22 6.07 -5.82
C VAL A 389 -15.61 5.56 -4.45
N THR A 390 -14.82 4.65 -3.88
CA THR A 390 -15.14 4.04 -2.60
C THR A 390 -13.99 4.23 -1.60
N GLY A 391 -14.30 4.84 -0.46
CA GLY A 391 -13.38 5.06 0.65
C GLY A 391 -12.10 5.80 0.29
N GLY A 392 -12.18 6.78 -0.60
CA GLY A 392 -11.02 7.54 -1.05
C GLY A 392 -11.33 8.92 -1.61
N ASN A 393 -10.31 9.77 -1.69
CA ASN A 393 -10.41 11.13 -2.19
C ASN A 393 -9.38 11.37 -3.32
N PRO A 394 -9.56 10.75 -4.51
CA PRO A 394 -8.59 10.82 -5.60
C PRO A 394 -8.31 12.24 -6.07
N LEU A 395 -9.21 13.19 -5.87
CA LEU A 395 -8.98 14.59 -6.22
C LEU A 395 -7.83 15.21 -5.41
N LEU A 396 -7.59 14.73 -4.19
CA LEU A 396 -6.46 15.16 -3.35
C LEU A 396 -5.28 14.20 -3.37
N THR A 397 -5.55 12.91 -3.54
CA THR A 397 -4.53 11.88 -3.35
C THR A 397 -3.85 11.43 -4.64
N MET A 398 -4.40 11.77 -5.81
CA MET A 398 -3.79 11.46 -7.11
C MET A 398 -3.01 12.65 -7.66
N ALA A 399 -2.04 12.37 -8.50
CA ALA A 399 -1.26 13.40 -9.17
C ALA A 399 -2.14 14.22 -10.13
N ASN A 400 -1.81 15.51 -10.30
CA ASN A 400 -2.49 16.45 -11.19
C ASN A 400 -3.98 16.66 -10.85
N ALA A 401 -4.22 17.24 -9.68
CA ALA A 401 -5.57 17.47 -9.14
C ALA A 401 -6.48 18.27 -10.08
N ASP A 402 -5.94 19.24 -10.82
CA ASP A 402 -6.74 20.06 -11.76
C ASP A 402 -7.24 19.22 -12.95
N ARG A 403 -6.38 18.38 -13.52
CA ARG A 403 -6.79 17.47 -14.59
C ARG A 403 -7.78 16.40 -14.11
N MET A 404 -7.61 15.90 -12.89
CA MET A 404 -8.56 14.97 -12.27
C MET A 404 -9.92 15.66 -12.03
N ARG A 405 -9.92 16.91 -11.60
CA ARG A 405 -11.14 17.72 -11.44
C ARG A 405 -11.87 17.92 -12.77
N GLU A 406 -11.13 18.23 -13.84
CA GLU A 406 -11.68 18.34 -15.19
C GLU A 406 -12.33 17.02 -15.62
N ALA A 407 -11.61 15.91 -15.42
CA ALA A 407 -12.09 14.57 -15.75
C ALA A 407 -13.40 14.23 -15.02
N PHE A 408 -13.45 14.42 -13.71
CA PHE A 408 -14.64 14.08 -12.93
C PHE A 408 -15.86 14.94 -13.27
N LYS A 409 -15.66 16.18 -13.70
CA LYS A 409 -16.76 17.04 -14.18
C LYS A 409 -17.34 16.57 -15.52
N GLN A 410 -16.60 15.82 -16.33
CA GLN A 410 -17.07 15.28 -17.62
C GLN A 410 -17.78 13.93 -17.50
N LEU A 411 -17.76 13.31 -16.33
CA LEU A 411 -18.46 12.03 -16.14
C LEU A 411 -19.98 12.18 -16.25
N GLU A 412 -20.61 11.25 -16.93
CA GLU A 412 -22.06 11.11 -16.98
C GLU A 412 -22.64 10.57 -15.67
N LEU A 413 -21.83 9.78 -14.94
CA LEU A 413 -22.16 9.26 -13.62
C LEU A 413 -20.92 9.26 -12.73
N LEU A 414 -20.97 9.97 -11.60
CA LEU A 414 -20.00 9.87 -10.53
C LEU A 414 -20.74 9.53 -9.23
N VAL A 415 -20.45 8.36 -8.66
CA VAL A 415 -20.97 7.90 -7.37
C VAL A 415 -19.82 7.82 -6.40
N VAL A 416 -19.94 8.47 -5.26
CA VAL A 416 -18.93 8.42 -4.19
C VAL A 416 -19.52 7.78 -2.96
N THR A 417 -18.90 6.72 -2.46
CA THR A 417 -19.21 6.06 -1.20
C THR A 417 -18.15 6.45 -0.17
N ASP A 418 -18.51 7.27 0.79
CA ASP A 418 -17.60 7.81 1.80
C ASP A 418 -18.32 8.12 3.11
N ILE A 419 -17.56 8.43 4.15
CA ILE A 419 -18.11 8.87 5.44
C ILE A 419 -18.31 10.37 5.50
N TYR A 420 -17.69 11.15 4.60
CA TYR A 420 -17.75 12.61 4.52
C TYR A 420 -18.07 13.10 3.10
N LEU A 421 -18.59 14.32 3.01
CA LEU A 421 -18.68 15.06 1.77
C LEU A 421 -17.31 15.73 1.47
N ASN A 422 -16.35 14.91 1.05
CA ASN A 422 -14.99 15.34 0.71
C ASN A 422 -14.91 16.03 -0.67
N GLU A 423 -13.72 16.47 -1.10
CA GLU A 423 -13.52 17.21 -2.36
C GLU A 423 -13.96 16.39 -3.58
N THR A 424 -13.70 15.09 -3.61
CA THR A 424 -14.19 14.21 -4.69
C THR A 424 -15.69 14.06 -4.65
N ALA A 425 -16.27 13.83 -3.46
CA ALA A 425 -17.71 13.75 -3.25
C ALA A 425 -18.41 15.06 -3.64
N SER A 426 -17.75 16.20 -3.45
CA SER A 426 -18.28 17.50 -3.85
C SER A 426 -18.52 17.64 -5.37
N LEU A 427 -17.96 16.79 -6.20
CA LEU A 427 -18.19 16.72 -7.64
C LEU A 427 -19.20 15.62 -8.05
N ALA A 428 -19.59 14.75 -7.13
CA ALA A 428 -20.39 13.57 -7.42
C ALA A 428 -21.84 13.91 -7.83
N HIS A 429 -22.46 13.02 -8.57
CA HIS A 429 -23.91 13.02 -8.82
C HIS A 429 -24.68 12.44 -7.63
N TYR A 430 -24.08 11.40 -7.01
CA TYR A 430 -24.63 10.76 -5.81
C TYR A 430 -23.50 10.54 -4.80
N VAL A 431 -23.81 10.79 -3.53
CA VAL A 431 -22.93 10.47 -2.40
C VAL A 431 -23.66 9.51 -1.48
N LEU A 432 -23.07 8.35 -1.24
CA LEU A 432 -23.64 7.27 -0.44
C LEU A 432 -22.93 7.19 0.91
N PRO A 433 -23.64 7.26 2.05
CA PRO A 433 -23.04 7.23 3.36
C PRO A 433 -22.56 5.82 3.71
N ALA A 434 -21.26 5.67 3.97
CA ALA A 434 -20.65 4.42 4.39
C ALA A 434 -20.60 4.27 5.92
N THR A 435 -20.63 3.02 6.40
CA THR A 435 -20.29 2.70 7.79
C THR A 435 -18.81 2.99 8.05
N SER A 436 -18.52 3.42 9.28
CA SER A 436 -17.15 3.45 9.76
C SER A 436 -16.65 2.04 10.09
N PRO A 437 -15.34 1.81 10.19
CA PRO A 437 -14.79 0.54 10.64
C PRO A 437 -15.29 0.07 12.02
N LEU A 438 -15.76 0.97 12.87
CA LEU A 438 -16.27 0.64 14.21
C LEU A 438 -17.75 0.21 14.19
N GLU A 439 -18.46 0.44 13.09
CA GLU A 439 -19.90 0.18 12.92
C GLU A 439 -20.19 -1.10 12.13
N ARG A 440 -19.17 -1.86 11.72
CA ARG A 440 -19.32 -3.11 10.98
C ARG A 440 -18.40 -4.22 11.48
N PRO A 441 -18.76 -5.49 11.29
CA PRO A 441 -17.83 -6.59 11.48
C PRO A 441 -16.72 -6.51 10.44
N ASP A 442 -15.54 -7.03 10.77
CA ASP A 442 -14.43 -7.06 9.82
C ASP A 442 -13.44 -8.18 10.09
N LEU A 443 -12.77 -8.61 9.03
CA LEU A 443 -11.72 -9.61 9.01
C LEU A 443 -10.66 -9.21 7.98
N PRO A 444 -9.68 -8.36 8.33
CA PRO A 444 -8.68 -7.87 7.39
C PRO A 444 -7.68 -8.96 7.05
N PHE A 445 -8.07 -9.88 6.22
CA PHE A 445 -7.25 -11.05 5.89
C PHE A 445 -6.24 -10.81 4.75
N VAL A 446 -6.35 -9.70 4.01
CA VAL A 446 -5.51 -9.45 2.83
C VAL A 446 -4.04 -9.39 3.18
N PHE A 447 -3.64 -8.54 4.12
CA PHE A 447 -2.23 -8.39 4.48
C PHE A 447 -1.72 -9.46 5.44
N PRO A 448 -2.36 -9.71 6.60
CA PRO A 448 -1.88 -10.73 7.54
C PRO A 448 -1.98 -12.15 7.00
N LEU A 449 -3.05 -12.45 6.27
CA LEU A 449 -3.36 -13.81 5.84
C LEU A 449 -2.66 -14.18 4.54
N PHE A 450 -2.67 -13.27 3.57
CA PHE A 450 -2.26 -13.61 2.22
C PHE A 450 -0.83 -13.23 1.88
N LEU A 451 -0.31 -12.13 2.41
CA LEU A 451 0.93 -11.60 1.88
C LEU A 451 2.18 -12.17 2.54
N GLY A 452 2.06 -12.87 3.66
CA GLY A 452 3.23 -13.36 4.38
C GLY A 452 4.22 -12.25 4.78
N MET A 453 3.76 -11.00 4.77
CA MET A 453 4.60 -9.82 5.01
C MET A 453 4.83 -9.54 6.48
N GLN A 454 4.36 -10.39 7.37
CA GLN A 454 4.46 -10.15 8.80
C GLN A 454 5.47 -11.09 9.44
N SER A 455 6.36 -10.53 10.24
CA SER A 455 7.31 -11.29 11.04
C SER A 455 6.63 -12.20 12.07
N ILE A 456 5.41 -11.86 12.48
CA ILE A 456 4.56 -12.67 13.36
C ILE A 456 3.19 -12.80 12.67
N PRO A 457 2.84 -13.95 12.09
CA PRO A 457 1.53 -14.16 11.49
C PRO A 457 0.41 -14.11 12.53
N TYR A 458 -0.64 -13.35 12.27
CA TYR A 458 -1.84 -13.31 13.11
C TYR A 458 -3.06 -12.93 12.26
N LEU A 459 -4.22 -13.33 12.72
CA LEU A 459 -5.51 -12.98 12.15
C LEU A 459 -6.31 -12.22 13.20
N ALA A 460 -6.80 -11.04 12.82
CA ALA A 460 -7.69 -10.24 13.66
C ALA A 460 -9.13 -10.36 13.13
N ALA A 461 -10.09 -10.42 14.01
CA ALA A 461 -11.52 -10.36 13.69
C ALA A 461 -12.23 -9.49 14.71
N THR A 462 -13.30 -8.84 14.30
CA THR A 462 -14.12 -8.02 15.20
C THR A 462 -15.57 -7.99 14.75
N GLU A 463 -16.46 -7.90 15.72
CA GLU A 463 -17.85 -7.50 15.52
C GLU A 463 -17.96 -5.97 15.43
N ALA A 464 -19.11 -5.47 15.02
CA ALA A 464 -19.43 -4.06 15.12
C ALA A 464 -19.44 -3.61 16.59
N LEU A 465 -18.72 -2.55 16.92
CA LEU A 465 -18.68 -2.02 18.29
C LEU A 465 -19.92 -1.21 18.63
N VAL A 466 -20.42 -0.47 17.66
CA VAL A 466 -21.58 0.42 17.76
C VAL A 466 -22.42 0.28 16.49
N LYS A 467 -23.68 0.71 16.57
CA LYS A 467 -24.55 0.80 15.38
C LYS A 467 -24.29 2.12 14.64
N PRO A 468 -24.54 2.16 13.33
CA PRO A 468 -24.57 3.42 12.58
C PRO A 468 -25.54 4.43 13.22
N SER A 469 -25.16 5.70 13.20
CA SER A 469 -25.98 6.79 13.77
C SER A 469 -27.10 7.28 12.82
N GLY A 470 -27.02 6.92 11.55
CA GLY A 470 -27.98 7.24 10.50
C GLY A 470 -28.24 6.07 9.57
N GLU A 471 -28.37 6.35 8.27
CA GLU A 471 -28.69 5.37 7.25
C GLU A 471 -27.41 4.79 6.57
N GLN A 472 -26.24 4.88 7.22
CA GLN A 472 -24.97 4.36 6.66
C GLN A 472 -25.07 2.87 6.40
N ARG A 473 -24.48 2.45 5.28
CA ARG A 473 -24.42 1.03 4.86
C ARG A 473 -22.99 0.60 4.58
N ASP A 474 -22.74 -0.69 4.71
CA ASP A 474 -21.51 -1.34 4.27
C ASP A 474 -21.59 -1.78 2.80
N GLU A 475 -20.49 -2.26 2.25
CA GLU A 475 -20.35 -2.66 0.87
C GLU A 475 -21.32 -3.81 0.49
N ALA A 476 -21.65 -4.71 1.42
CA ALA A 476 -22.59 -5.81 1.17
C ALA A 476 -24.04 -5.31 0.95
N SER A 477 -24.36 -4.12 1.42
CA SER A 477 -25.68 -3.50 1.30
C SER A 477 -25.74 -2.41 0.24
N ILE A 478 -24.58 -1.99 -0.32
CA ILE A 478 -24.49 -0.97 -1.36
C ILE A 478 -24.37 -1.60 -2.76
N TYR A 479 -23.53 -2.64 -2.90
CA TYR A 479 -23.22 -3.33 -4.14
C TYR A 479 -23.92 -4.68 -4.26
#